data_37ae7ebe7601b8d4b62925d0928c151a
#
_entry.id   37ae7ebe7601b8d4b62925d0928c151a
#
_cell.length_a   1.000
_cell.length_b   1.000
_cell.length_c   1.000
_cell.angle_alpha   90.00
_cell.angle_beta   90.00
_cell.angle_gamma   90.00
#
_symmetry.space_group_name_H-M   'P 1'
#
loop_
_entity.id
_entity.type
_entity.pdbx_description
1 polymer ?
#
loop_
_entity_poly.entity_id
_entity_poly.type
_entity_poly.pdbx_seq_one_letter_code
_entity_poly.pdbx_strand_id
1 'polypeptide(L)'
;SMDEQDKFENFIKVRDDKEPIHFRLNKESNDFELESGQVLDWCSGSNFTKNDLRTRIEPWLTSLFQSEHLSLLIGSGLSVAIECAACGKPSDNGMGGNIKFSVFGDEINAAAKASAVHTGRIKPDGEANIEDQIRVANELIRGLSILKGKDEILPGVDSKLDTLTAELEEALKNFAEGVSASENAIVSAEKEKREAAFNKLVLFLMSFASRTGTRDRLNIFTTNYDRLIEAGADVAGLRLIDRFVGALSPIFRSSRMDVDMHYNPPGIRGEPRYLEGVARFTKLHGSLDWVDAGGDIRRIGLPFGAKTIQPFLDTAGFDAGYSSLMIYPNSAKDRETAEYPYVELFRDFASALCRPNSTLVTYGYSFGDD
;
A
#
# COMPACT_ATOMS: atom_id res chain seq x y z
N SER A 1 -18.79 -25.37 -19.42
CA SER A 1 -18.58 -24.43 -18.32
C SER A 1 -18.35 -25.24 -17.06
N MET A 2 -17.11 -25.43 -16.65
CA MET A 2 -16.78 -25.91 -15.30
C MET A 2 -17.13 -24.77 -14.36
N ASP A 3 -17.93 -25.05 -13.35
CA ASP A 3 -18.33 -24.10 -12.32
C ASP A 3 -17.10 -23.46 -11.70
N GLU A 4 -17.15 -22.13 -11.42
CA GLU A 4 -16.09 -21.38 -10.73
C GLU A 4 -15.76 -21.95 -9.33
N GLN A 5 -16.52 -22.92 -8.84
CA GLN A 5 -16.33 -23.57 -7.54
C GLN A 5 -15.29 -24.70 -7.53
N ASP A 6 -14.74 -25.10 -8.67
CA ASP A 6 -13.82 -26.24 -8.78
C ASP A 6 -12.34 -25.87 -8.98
N LYS A 7 -11.99 -24.60 -8.86
CA LYS A 7 -10.59 -24.16 -9.01
C LYS A 7 -9.81 -24.31 -7.70
N PHE A 8 -8.63 -24.95 -7.77
CA PHE A 8 -7.63 -24.98 -6.70
C PHE A 8 -6.88 -23.64 -6.69
N GLU A 9 -7.49 -22.62 -6.09
CA GLU A 9 -7.00 -21.23 -6.14
C GLU A 9 -5.90 -20.92 -5.14
N ASN A 10 -5.74 -21.77 -4.13
CA ASN A 10 -4.69 -21.59 -3.15
C ASN A 10 -3.48 -22.43 -3.53
N PHE A 11 -2.31 -21.89 -3.29
CA PHE A 11 -1.08 -22.64 -3.42
C PHE A 11 -0.09 -22.31 -2.31
N ILE A 12 0.75 -23.26 -2.00
CA ILE A 12 1.88 -23.11 -1.10
C ILE A 12 3.13 -23.69 -1.73
N LYS A 13 4.24 -23.00 -1.58
CA LYS A 13 5.57 -23.51 -1.91
C LYS A 13 6.52 -23.12 -0.80
N VAL A 14 7.13 -24.10 -0.15
CA VAL A 14 8.22 -23.92 0.79
C VAL A 14 9.53 -24.26 0.08
N ARG A 15 10.66 -23.82 0.62
CA ARG A 15 11.97 -23.95 -0.02
C ARG A 15 12.27 -25.36 -0.55
N ASP A 16 11.86 -26.39 0.19
CA ASP A 16 12.17 -27.79 -0.12
C ASP A 16 11.15 -28.43 -1.08
N ASP A 17 10.04 -27.75 -1.36
CA ASP A 17 9.05 -28.24 -2.33
C ASP A 17 9.59 -28.05 -3.75
N LYS A 18 9.53 -29.09 -4.58
CA LYS A 18 9.94 -29.00 -6.00
C LYS A 18 9.00 -28.13 -6.79
N GLU A 19 7.69 -28.36 -6.60
CA GLU A 19 6.60 -27.65 -7.27
C GLU A 19 5.65 -27.03 -6.25
N PRO A 20 4.88 -25.97 -6.63
CA PRO A 20 3.81 -25.43 -5.80
C PRO A 20 2.76 -26.50 -5.51
N ILE A 21 2.25 -26.52 -4.30
CA ILE A 21 1.18 -27.40 -3.86
C ILE A 21 -0.12 -26.62 -4.00
N HIS A 22 -1.03 -27.07 -4.84
CA HIS A 22 -2.32 -26.46 -5.07
C HIS A 22 -3.40 -27.12 -4.24
N PHE A 23 -4.25 -26.31 -3.60
CA PHE A 23 -5.30 -26.81 -2.72
C PHE A 23 -6.51 -25.86 -2.67
N ARG A 24 -7.62 -26.38 -2.20
CA ARG A 24 -8.83 -25.60 -1.92
C ARG A 24 -9.36 -25.91 -0.53
N LEU A 25 -10.14 -24.99 0.03
CA LEU A 25 -10.87 -25.21 1.28
C LEU A 25 -12.16 -25.99 0.97
N ASN A 26 -12.29 -27.16 1.57
CA ASN A 26 -13.57 -27.88 1.58
C ASN A 26 -14.49 -27.22 2.62
N LYS A 27 -15.58 -26.62 2.14
CA LYS A 27 -16.53 -25.88 2.99
C LYS A 27 -17.34 -26.75 3.95
N GLU A 28 -17.46 -28.04 3.65
CA GLU A 28 -18.22 -28.97 4.47
C GLU A 28 -17.39 -29.51 5.66
N SER A 29 -16.16 -29.92 5.40
CA SER A 29 -15.25 -30.47 6.43
C SER A 29 -14.38 -29.42 7.10
N ASN A 30 -14.26 -28.25 6.49
CA ASN A 30 -13.32 -27.18 6.89
C ASN A 30 -11.83 -27.61 6.83
N ASP A 31 -11.54 -28.67 6.08
CA ASP A 31 -10.20 -29.15 5.76
C ASP A 31 -9.76 -28.67 4.38
N PHE A 32 -8.48 -28.81 4.08
CA PHE A 32 -7.93 -28.51 2.77
C PHE A 32 -7.84 -29.76 1.90
N GLU A 33 -8.23 -29.63 0.66
CA GLU A 33 -8.24 -30.67 -0.35
C GLU A 33 -7.20 -30.39 -1.43
N LEU A 34 -6.37 -31.38 -1.74
CA LEU A 34 -5.31 -31.27 -2.73
C LEU A 34 -5.84 -31.41 -4.16
N GLU A 35 -5.19 -30.73 -5.09
CA GLU A 35 -5.41 -30.99 -6.50
C GLU A 35 -5.05 -32.43 -6.87
N SER A 36 -5.83 -33.03 -7.74
CA SER A 36 -5.69 -34.42 -8.15
C SER A 36 -4.27 -34.72 -8.68
N GLY A 37 -3.64 -35.75 -8.12
CA GLY A 37 -2.30 -36.19 -8.50
C GLY A 37 -1.15 -35.58 -7.69
N GLN A 38 -1.43 -34.64 -6.79
CA GLN A 38 -0.44 -34.12 -5.86
C GLN A 38 -0.29 -35.04 -4.64
N VAL A 39 0.95 -35.22 -4.20
CA VAL A 39 1.28 -36.02 -3.01
C VAL A 39 2.14 -35.19 -2.10
N LEU A 40 1.77 -35.14 -0.80
CA LEU A 40 2.54 -34.46 0.24
C LEU A 40 3.36 -35.49 1.02
N ASP A 41 4.64 -35.22 1.23
CA ASP A 41 5.52 -36.02 2.07
C ASP A 41 5.38 -35.74 3.57
N TRP A 42 4.73 -34.63 3.92
CA TRP A 42 4.49 -34.18 5.30
C TRP A 42 3.05 -34.42 5.80
N CYS A 43 2.18 -34.99 4.95
CA CYS A 43 0.80 -35.31 5.28
C CYS A 43 0.39 -36.61 4.55
N SER A 44 -0.37 -37.47 5.20
CA SER A 44 -0.87 -38.70 4.60
C SER A 44 -2.29 -38.51 4.08
N GLY A 45 -2.49 -38.65 2.76
CA GLY A 45 -3.80 -38.56 2.13
C GLY A 45 -3.95 -37.39 1.16
N SER A 46 -5.15 -37.24 0.61
CA SER A 46 -5.52 -36.16 -0.33
C SER A 46 -6.02 -34.90 0.39
N ASN A 47 -6.22 -34.96 1.70
CA ASN A 47 -6.72 -33.85 2.51
C ASN A 47 -5.76 -33.59 3.67
N PHE A 48 -5.67 -32.33 4.09
CA PHE A 48 -4.90 -31.91 5.24
C PHE A 48 -5.64 -30.83 6.02
N THR A 49 -5.38 -30.76 7.31
CA THR A 49 -6.02 -29.81 8.20
C THR A 49 -5.26 -28.48 8.24
N LYS A 50 -5.91 -27.47 8.79
CA LYS A 50 -5.26 -26.18 9.10
C LYS A 50 -4.05 -26.37 10.05
N ASN A 51 -4.10 -27.36 10.95
CA ASN A 51 -3.00 -27.65 11.86
C ASN A 51 -1.80 -28.28 11.14
N ASP A 52 -2.05 -29.16 10.16
CA ASP A 52 -0.97 -29.73 9.34
C ASP A 52 -0.26 -28.63 8.55
N LEU A 53 -1.04 -27.74 7.91
CA LEU A 53 -0.51 -26.58 7.20
C LEU A 53 0.31 -25.66 8.11
N ARG A 54 -0.20 -25.39 9.31
CA ARG A 54 0.50 -24.60 10.33
C ARG A 54 1.81 -25.22 10.74
N THR A 55 1.82 -26.52 11.02
CA THR A 55 3.01 -27.27 11.40
C THR A 55 4.08 -27.24 10.30
N ARG A 56 3.66 -27.23 9.02
CA ARG A 56 4.58 -27.11 7.88
C ARG A 56 5.19 -25.71 7.77
N ILE A 57 4.39 -24.66 7.98
CA ILE A 57 4.77 -23.27 7.70
C ILE A 57 5.47 -22.61 8.90
N GLU A 58 5.00 -22.85 10.11
CA GLU A 58 5.39 -22.09 11.31
C GLU A 58 6.91 -22.14 11.60
N PRO A 59 7.62 -23.29 11.50
CA PRO A 59 9.06 -23.32 11.70
C PRO A 59 9.83 -22.48 10.69
N TRP A 60 9.38 -22.48 9.44
CA TRP A 60 9.98 -21.71 8.36
C TRP A 60 9.76 -20.21 8.58
N LEU A 61 8.53 -19.78 8.88
CA LEU A 61 8.24 -18.36 9.18
C LEU A 61 9.01 -17.89 10.42
N THR A 62 9.09 -18.70 11.46
CA THR A 62 9.87 -18.37 12.68
C THR A 62 11.33 -18.13 12.35
N SER A 63 11.91 -18.95 11.47
CA SER A 63 13.29 -18.76 11.01
C SER A 63 13.46 -17.43 10.25
N LEU A 64 12.53 -17.07 9.37
CA LEU A 64 12.55 -15.80 8.64
C LEU A 64 12.43 -14.59 9.57
N PHE A 65 11.54 -14.66 10.58
CA PHE A 65 11.36 -13.56 11.54
C PHE A 65 12.59 -13.35 12.44
N GLN A 66 13.46 -14.34 12.56
CA GLN A 66 14.72 -14.22 13.29
C GLN A 66 15.87 -13.65 12.47
N SER A 67 15.67 -13.32 11.20
CA SER A 67 16.71 -12.71 10.37
C SER A 67 17.23 -11.41 10.99
N GLU A 68 18.47 -11.06 10.69
CA GLU A 68 19.12 -9.86 11.23
C GLU A 68 18.39 -8.59 10.78
N HIS A 69 18.12 -8.48 9.49
CA HIS A 69 17.40 -7.38 8.85
C HIS A 69 16.07 -7.89 8.28
N LEU A 70 14.98 -7.52 8.95
CA LEU A 70 13.63 -7.92 8.54
C LEU A 70 12.88 -6.73 7.96
N SER A 71 12.36 -6.92 6.77
CA SER A 71 11.49 -5.97 6.08
C SER A 71 10.14 -6.63 5.76
N LEU A 72 9.07 -5.86 5.92
CA LEU A 72 7.70 -6.25 5.60
C LEU A 72 7.16 -5.30 4.54
N LEU A 73 6.79 -5.81 3.37
CA LEU A 73 6.10 -5.07 2.32
C LEU A 73 4.61 -5.43 2.33
N ILE A 74 3.77 -4.42 2.51
CA ILE A 74 2.33 -4.56 2.62
C ILE A 74 1.67 -3.90 1.41
N GLY A 75 0.82 -4.64 0.72
CA GLY A 75 -0.03 -4.14 -0.36
C GLY A 75 -1.51 -4.03 0.03
N SER A 76 -2.34 -3.70 -0.94
CA SER A 76 -3.80 -3.48 -0.80
C SER A 76 -4.56 -4.67 -0.23
N GLY A 77 -4.03 -5.88 -0.37
CA GLY A 77 -4.66 -7.08 0.20
C GLY A 77 -4.80 -7.06 1.72
N LEU A 78 -3.96 -6.29 2.46
CA LEU A 78 -4.17 -6.11 3.90
C LEU A 78 -5.44 -5.29 4.15
N SER A 79 -5.62 -4.18 3.44
CA SER A 79 -6.78 -3.30 3.59
C SER A 79 -8.07 -4.03 3.27
N VAL A 80 -8.08 -4.79 2.16
CA VAL A 80 -9.21 -5.65 1.78
C VAL A 80 -9.50 -6.70 2.86
N ALA A 81 -8.48 -7.36 3.41
CA ALA A 81 -8.66 -8.39 4.43
C ALA A 81 -9.26 -7.83 5.73
N ILE A 82 -8.82 -6.65 6.17
CA ILE A 82 -9.34 -6.00 7.38
C ILE A 82 -10.75 -5.45 7.13
N GLU A 83 -11.00 -4.86 5.97
CA GLU A 83 -12.33 -4.39 5.59
C GLU A 83 -13.35 -5.55 5.51
N CYS A 84 -12.98 -6.67 4.89
CA CYS A 84 -13.79 -7.89 4.89
C CYS A 84 -14.05 -8.40 6.32
N ALA A 85 -13.05 -8.36 7.19
CA ALA A 85 -13.22 -8.78 8.58
C ALA A 85 -14.16 -7.87 9.37
N ALA A 86 -14.14 -6.56 9.10
CA ALA A 86 -14.98 -5.56 9.78
C ALA A 86 -16.40 -5.46 9.19
N CYS A 87 -16.51 -5.50 7.84
CA CYS A 87 -17.73 -5.17 7.12
C CYS A 87 -18.39 -6.39 6.44
N GLY A 88 -17.72 -7.55 6.40
CA GLY A 88 -18.19 -8.78 5.74
C GLY A 88 -17.93 -8.83 4.24
N LYS A 89 -17.60 -7.72 3.61
CA LYS A 89 -17.24 -7.61 2.19
C LYS A 89 -16.29 -6.42 1.98
N PRO A 90 -15.46 -6.43 0.94
CA PRO A 90 -14.69 -5.24 0.57
C PRO A 90 -15.63 -4.16 0.02
N SER A 91 -15.22 -2.90 0.12
CA SER A 91 -15.88 -1.82 -0.62
C SER A 91 -15.55 -1.92 -2.11
N ASP A 92 -16.48 -1.43 -2.94
CA ASP A 92 -16.26 -1.34 -4.39
C ASP A 92 -15.33 -0.15 -4.78
N ASN A 93 -14.69 0.47 -3.80
CA ASN A 93 -13.84 1.66 -3.95
C ASN A 93 -12.40 1.33 -4.37
N GLY A 94 -12.16 0.13 -4.91
CA GLY A 94 -10.84 -0.29 -5.38
C GLY A 94 -10.39 0.44 -6.64
N MET A 95 -9.10 0.31 -6.98
CA MET A 95 -8.44 0.94 -8.14
C MET A 95 -8.91 0.41 -9.50
N GLY A 96 -9.89 -0.49 -9.55
CA GLY A 96 -10.45 -1.08 -10.76
C GLY A 96 -11.46 -0.22 -11.52
N GLY A 97 -11.66 1.04 -11.14
CA GLY A 97 -12.51 1.97 -11.87
C GLY A 97 -11.86 2.47 -13.16
N ASN A 98 -12.67 3.09 -14.01
CA ASN A 98 -12.22 3.73 -15.24
C ASN A 98 -12.69 5.19 -15.24
N ILE A 99 -11.76 6.13 -15.43
CA ILE A 99 -12.08 7.56 -15.53
C ILE A 99 -12.59 7.83 -16.93
N LYS A 100 -13.72 8.52 -17.02
CA LYS A 100 -14.29 8.96 -18.31
C LYS A 100 -13.94 10.43 -18.52
N PHE A 101 -12.94 10.69 -19.34
CA PHE A 101 -12.62 12.02 -19.80
C PHE A 101 -13.48 12.37 -21.02
N SER A 102 -14.07 13.57 -21.04
CA SER A 102 -14.84 14.06 -22.18
C SER A 102 -13.95 14.59 -23.29
N VAL A 103 -12.73 15.01 -22.92
CA VAL A 103 -11.70 15.52 -23.83
C VAL A 103 -10.52 14.57 -23.83
N PHE A 104 -10.12 14.12 -25.00
CA PHE A 104 -9.01 13.17 -25.20
C PHE A 104 -9.16 11.82 -24.47
N GLY A 105 -10.39 11.40 -24.15
CA GLY A 105 -10.64 10.20 -23.35
C GLY A 105 -10.14 8.92 -24.04
N ASP A 106 -10.38 8.79 -25.34
CA ASP A 106 -9.94 7.62 -26.11
C ASP A 106 -8.41 7.57 -26.23
N GLU A 107 -7.76 8.73 -26.45
CA GLU A 107 -6.30 8.83 -26.52
C GLU A 107 -5.64 8.53 -25.18
N ILE A 108 -6.20 9.03 -24.08
CA ILE A 108 -5.73 8.75 -22.73
C ILE A 108 -5.84 7.24 -22.42
N ASN A 109 -6.99 6.64 -22.71
CA ASN A 109 -7.20 5.21 -22.48
C ASN A 109 -6.27 4.34 -23.33
N ALA A 110 -6.10 4.70 -24.62
CA ALA A 110 -5.20 3.96 -25.49
C ALA A 110 -3.74 4.06 -25.05
N ALA A 111 -3.28 5.24 -24.63
CA ALA A 111 -1.92 5.45 -24.15
C ALA A 111 -1.69 4.79 -22.79
N ALA A 112 -2.66 4.85 -21.86
CA ALA A 112 -2.61 4.17 -20.57
C ALA A 112 -2.50 2.66 -20.75
N LYS A 113 -3.32 2.07 -21.63
CA LYS A 113 -3.28 0.65 -21.95
C LYS A 113 -1.95 0.25 -22.60
N ALA A 114 -1.48 1.00 -23.60
CA ALA A 114 -0.22 0.73 -24.26
C ALA A 114 0.97 0.73 -23.29
N SER A 115 0.99 1.68 -22.35
CA SER A 115 2.02 1.74 -21.32
C SER A 115 1.94 0.56 -20.35
N ALA A 116 0.76 0.21 -19.86
CA ALA A 116 0.58 -0.90 -18.94
C ALA A 116 0.93 -2.27 -19.58
N VAL A 117 0.69 -2.43 -20.88
CA VAL A 117 1.13 -3.61 -21.64
C VAL A 117 2.65 -3.61 -21.83
N HIS A 118 3.23 -2.44 -22.15
CA HIS A 118 4.68 -2.32 -22.37
C HIS A 118 5.48 -2.68 -21.10
N THR A 119 5.00 -2.28 -19.95
CA THR A 119 5.62 -2.59 -18.64
C THR A 119 5.29 -4.01 -18.14
N GLY A 120 4.48 -4.77 -18.86
CA GLY A 120 4.11 -6.14 -18.49
C GLY A 120 3.10 -6.26 -17.36
N ARG A 121 2.53 -5.12 -16.87
CA ARG A 121 1.53 -5.12 -15.80
C ARG A 121 0.20 -5.74 -16.20
N ILE A 122 -0.18 -5.59 -17.44
CA ILE A 122 -1.39 -6.22 -17.99
C ILE A 122 -1.06 -7.00 -19.27
N LYS A 123 -1.91 -7.99 -19.57
CA LYS A 123 -1.87 -8.67 -20.87
C LYS A 123 -2.43 -7.75 -21.96
N PRO A 124 -2.14 -8.01 -23.26
CA PRO A 124 -2.63 -7.18 -24.36
C PRO A 124 -4.16 -7.02 -24.44
N ASP A 125 -4.91 -7.96 -23.89
CA ASP A 125 -6.37 -7.96 -23.76
C ASP A 125 -6.88 -7.35 -22.45
N GLY A 126 -5.97 -6.99 -21.54
CA GLY A 126 -6.30 -6.36 -20.26
C GLY A 126 -6.69 -4.88 -20.39
N GLU A 127 -7.18 -4.33 -19.28
CA GLU A 127 -7.57 -2.93 -19.15
C GLU A 127 -6.57 -2.19 -18.25
N ALA A 128 -6.26 -0.93 -18.60
CA ALA A 128 -5.47 -0.04 -17.75
C ALA A 128 -6.27 0.32 -16.49
N ASN A 129 -5.58 0.57 -15.39
CA ASN A 129 -6.22 1.01 -14.15
C ASN A 129 -6.32 2.55 -14.07
N ILE A 130 -6.97 3.05 -13.01
CA ILE A 130 -7.13 4.49 -12.76
C ILE A 130 -5.77 5.21 -12.70
N GLU A 131 -4.75 4.59 -12.10
CA GLU A 131 -3.42 5.18 -11.96
C GLU A 131 -2.77 5.45 -13.31
N ASP A 132 -2.89 4.49 -14.25
CA ASP A 132 -2.38 4.65 -15.61
C ASP A 132 -3.05 5.82 -16.34
N GLN A 133 -4.38 5.96 -16.16
CA GLN A 133 -5.14 7.04 -16.78
C GLN A 133 -4.77 8.39 -16.18
N ILE A 134 -4.66 8.50 -14.85
CA ILE A 134 -4.24 9.74 -14.16
C ILE A 134 -2.86 10.18 -14.66
N ARG A 135 -1.92 9.25 -14.78
CA ARG A 135 -0.58 9.55 -15.28
C ARG A 135 -0.62 10.14 -16.68
N VAL A 136 -1.26 9.45 -17.62
CA VAL A 136 -1.33 9.90 -19.01
C VAL A 136 -2.05 11.25 -19.12
N ALA A 137 -3.12 11.47 -18.32
CA ALA A 137 -3.80 12.74 -18.26
C ALA A 137 -2.88 13.87 -17.76
N ASN A 138 -2.08 13.63 -16.73
CA ASN A 138 -1.08 14.58 -16.24
C ASN A 138 -0.01 14.91 -17.30
N GLU A 139 0.52 13.91 -17.99
CA GLU A 139 1.49 14.11 -19.07
C GLU A 139 0.88 14.96 -20.20
N LEU A 140 -0.37 14.66 -20.56
CA LEU A 140 -1.09 15.42 -21.58
C LEU A 140 -1.36 16.87 -21.15
N ILE A 141 -1.78 17.12 -19.92
CA ILE A 141 -1.97 18.46 -19.34
C ILE A 141 -0.66 19.25 -19.40
N ARG A 142 0.48 18.64 -19.03
CA ARG A 142 1.80 19.27 -19.15
C ARG A 142 2.13 19.64 -20.60
N GLY A 143 1.85 18.75 -21.55
CA GLY A 143 2.07 19.00 -22.98
C GLY A 143 1.18 20.13 -23.49
N LEU A 144 -0.12 20.10 -23.16
CA LEU A 144 -1.09 21.15 -23.57
C LEU A 144 -0.75 22.51 -22.95
N SER A 145 -0.23 22.55 -21.73
CA SER A 145 0.17 23.81 -21.06
C SER A 145 1.25 24.56 -21.83
N ILE A 146 2.12 23.86 -22.57
CA ILE A 146 3.13 24.46 -23.45
C ILE A 146 2.49 25.19 -24.63
N LEU A 147 1.31 24.73 -25.06
CA LEU A 147 0.54 25.27 -26.18
C LEU A 147 -0.51 26.31 -25.75
N LYS A 148 -0.60 26.63 -24.46
CA LYS A 148 -1.56 27.57 -23.93
C LYS A 148 -1.46 28.92 -24.68
N GLY A 149 -2.59 29.45 -25.11
CA GLY A 149 -2.66 30.68 -25.90
C GLY A 149 -2.22 30.54 -27.37
N LYS A 150 -1.99 29.33 -27.87
CA LYS A 150 -1.57 29.06 -29.26
C LYS A 150 -2.66 28.35 -30.05
N ASP A 151 -3.79 28.98 -30.14
CA ASP A 151 -4.99 28.47 -30.83
C ASP A 151 -4.77 28.19 -32.33
N GLU A 152 -3.80 28.86 -32.94
CA GLU A 152 -3.37 28.61 -34.31
C GLU A 152 -2.68 27.26 -34.51
N ILE A 153 -2.08 26.67 -33.42
CA ILE A 153 -1.43 25.37 -33.48
C ILE A 153 -2.43 24.25 -33.11
N LEU A 154 -3.22 24.49 -32.05
CA LEU A 154 -4.24 23.56 -31.60
C LEU A 154 -5.52 24.32 -31.25
N PRO A 155 -6.52 24.31 -32.14
CA PRO A 155 -7.78 25.03 -31.92
C PRO A 155 -8.48 24.60 -30.63
N GLY A 156 -8.87 25.59 -29.82
CA GLY A 156 -9.56 25.38 -28.53
C GLY A 156 -8.65 24.78 -27.45
N VAL A 157 -7.34 24.95 -27.54
CA VAL A 157 -6.38 24.34 -26.59
C VAL A 157 -6.63 24.77 -25.15
N ASP A 158 -6.93 26.05 -24.91
CA ASP A 158 -7.15 26.57 -23.55
C ASP A 158 -8.43 25.96 -22.95
N SER A 159 -9.52 25.89 -23.69
CA SER A 159 -10.76 25.26 -23.23
C SER A 159 -10.59 23.74 -22.97
N LYS A 160 -9.87 23.05 -23.85
CA LYS A 160 -9.59 21.63 -23.67
C LYS A 160 -8.69 21.36 -22.46
N LEU A 161 -7.68 22.21 -22.23
CA LEU A 161 -6.81 22.14 -21.08
C LEU A 161 -7.58 22.36 -19.76
N ASP A 162 -8.42 23.40 -19.73
CA ASP A 162 -9.23 23.71 -18.55
C ASP A 162 -10.22 22.57 -18.23
N THR A 163 -10.89 22.02 -19.26
CA THR A 163 -11.80 20.89 -19.10
C THR A 163 -11.07 19.64 -18.59
N LEU A 164 -9.97 19.26 -19.22
CA LEU A 164 -9.20 18.08 -18.81
C LEU A 164 -8.65 18.22 -17.39
N THR A 165 -8.18 19.41 -17.02
CA THR A 165 -7.70 19.71 -15.66
C THR A 165 -8.81 19.56 -14.63
N ALA A 166 -10.00 20.07 -14.90
CA ALA A 166 -11.16 19.97 -14.01
C ALA A 166 -11.63 18.51 -13.86
N GLU A 167 -11.68 17.76 -14.96
CA GLU A 167 -12.04 16.33 -14.93
C GLU A 167 -11.02 15.48 -14.17
N LEU A 168 -9.74 15.78 -14.32
CA LEU A 168 -8.69 15.12 -13.53
C LEU A 168 -8.83 15.44 -12.05
N GLU A 169 -9.03 16.71 -11.66
CA GLU A 169 -9.22 17.11 -10.25
C GLU A 169 -10.43 16.38 -9.63
N GLU A 170 -11.54 16.25 -10.35
CA GLU A 170 -12.70 15.51 -9.88
C GLU A 170 -12.41 14.00 -9.75
N ALA A 171 -11.66 13.42 -10.69
CA ALA A 171 -11.24 12.03 -10.61
C ALA A 171 -10.35 11.77 -9.40
N LEU A 172 -9.41 12.66 -9.12
CA LEU A 172 -8.52 12.62 -7.97
C LEU A 172 -9.28 12.74 -6.66
N LYS A 173 -10.25 13.66 -6.60
CA LYS A 173 -11.16 13.78 -5.47
C LYS A 173 -11.92 12.50 -5.23
N ASN A 174 -12.54 11.93 -6.25
CA ASN A 174 -13.32 10.70 -6.13
C ASN A 174 -12.46 9.53 -5.66
N PHE A 175 -11.22 9.44 -6.15
CA PHE A 175 -10.28 8.42 -5.70
C PHE A 175 -9.90 8.60 -4.23
N ALA A 176 -9.51 9.80 -3.82
CA ALA A 176 -9.14 10.11 -2.44
C ALA A 176 -10.31 9.89 -1.47
N GLU A 177 -11.50 10.37 -1.82
CA GLU A 177 -12.72 10.16 -1.04
C GLU A 177 -13.10 8.68 -0.98
N GLY A 178 -12.84 7.89 -2.03
CA GLY A 178 -13.00 6.44 -2.04
C GLY A 178 -12.10 5.74 -1.03
N VAL A 179 -10.81 6.08 -0.97
CA VAL A 179 -9.88 5.56 0.04
C VAL A 179 -10.32 5.94 1.45
N SER A 180 -10.73 7.20 1.66
CA SER A 180 -11.25 7.67 2.94
C SER A 180 -12.56 6.95 3.34
N ALA A 181 -13.42 6.65 2.38
CA ALA A 181 -14.65 5.91 2.61
C ALA A 181 -14.40 4.47 3.07
N SER A 182 -13.36 3.80 2.55
CA SER A 182 -12.95 2.47 3.04
C SER A 182 -12.48 2.52 4.50
N GLU A 183 -11.67 3.50 4.88
CA GLU A 183 -11.31 3.73 6.28
C GLU A 183 -12.56 3.99 7.14
N ASN A 184 -13.48 4.84 6.66
CA ASN A 184 -14.73 5.15 7.36
C ASN A 184 -15.62 3.93 7.52
N ALA A 185 -15.72 3.05 6.52
CA ALA A 185 -16.49 1.81 6.60
C ALA A 185 -15.98 0.92 7.75
N ILE A 186 -14.66 0.76 7.88
CA ILE A 186 -14.05 -0.01 8.97
C ILE A 186 -14.38 0.61 10.34
N VAL A 187 -14.23 1.93 10.48
CA VAL A 187 -14.49 2.63 11.76
C VAL A 187 -15.98 2.59 12.14
N SER A 188 -16.86 2.66 11.14
CA SER A 188 -18.32 2.66 11.31
C SER A 188 -18.93 1.25 11.40
N ALA A 189 -18.13 0.19 11.25
CA ALA A 189 -18.59 -1.18 11.36
C ALA A 189 -19.12 -1.50 12.77
N GLU A 190 -19.92 -2.56 12.87
CA GLU A 190 -20.41 -3.08 14.15
C GLU A 190 -19.26 -3.31 15.13
N LYS A 191 -19.43 -2.91 16.37
CA LYS A 191 -18.37 -2.82 17.39
C LYS A 191 -17.55 -4.11 17.50
N GLU A 192 -18.24 -5.24 17.65
CA GLU A 192 -17.60 -6.55 17.85
C GLU A 192 -16.76 -6.96 16.62
N LYS A 193 -17.26 -6.71 15.43
CA LYS A 193 -16.56 -7.01 14.17
C LYS A 193 -15.36 -6.10 13.97
N ARG A 194 -15.54 -4.81 14.24
CA ARG A 194 -14.46 -3.81 14.19
C ARG A 194 -13.33 -4.17 15.16
N GLU A 195 -13.66 -4.46 16.42
CA GLU A 195 -12.67 -4.86 17.43
C GLU A 195 -11.95 -6.15 17.03
N ALA A 196 -12.68 -7.14 16.51
CA ALA A 196 -12.08 -8.38 16.01
C ALA A 196 -11.14 -8.14 14.82
N ALA A 197 -11.50 -7.23 13.90
CA ALA A 197 -10.68 -6.86 12.76
C ALA A 197 -9.39 -6.15 13.20
N PHE A 198 -9.51 -5.14 14.09
CA PHE A 198 -8.34 -4.45 14.64
C PHE A 198 -7.45 -5.38 15.48
N ASN A 199 -8.01 -6.30 16.25
CA ASN A 199 -7.22 -7.31 16.97
C ASN A 199 -6.38 -8.18 16.02
N LYS A 200 -6.94 -8.58 14.87
CA LYS A 200 -6.17 -9.31 13.84
C LYS A 200 -5.03 -8.44 13.28
N LEU A 201 -5.29 -7.17 13.00
CA LEU A 201 -4.29 -6.23 12.49
C LEU A 201 -3.16 -6.02 13.52
N VAL A 202 -3.51 -5.80 14.79
CA VAL A 202 -2.54 -5.66 15.89
C VAL A 202 -1.67 -6.92 16.03
N LEU A 203 -2.29 -8.09 16.06
CA LEU A 203 -1.57 -9.36 16.14
C LEU A 203 -0.64 -9.56 14.94
N PHE A 204 -1.09 -9.20 13.75
CA PHE A 204 -0.28 -9.25 12.54
C PHE A 204 0.94 -8.33 12.66
N LEU A 205 0.78 -7.05 12.97
CA LEU A 205 1.87 -6.10 13.10
C LEU A 205 2.85 -6.50 14.21
N MET A 206 2.33 -6.91 15.36
CA MET A 206 3.15 -7.29 16.50
C MET A 206 3.91 -8.61 16.28
N SER A 207 3.42 -9.51 15.44
CA SER A 207 4.16 -10.73 15.10
C SER A 207 5.49 -10.42 14.38
N PHE A 208 5.57 -9.33 13.65
CA PHE A 208 6.80 -8.84 13.00
C PHE A 208 7.60 -7.90 13.91
N ALA A 209 6.92 -7.03 14.65
CA ALA A 209 7.54 -5.95 15.43
C ALA A 209 8.05 -6.39 16.80
N SER A 210 7.68 -7.56 17.29
CA SER A 210 8.17 -8.13 18.56
C SER A 210 9.62 -8.59 18.45
N ARG A 211 10.54 -7.65 18.25
CA ARG A 211 11.97 -7.88 18.12
C ARG A 211 12.70 -7.30 19.32
N THR A 212 13.74 -7.98 19.77
CA THR A 212 14.59 -7.48 20.86
C THR A 212 15.31 -6.20 20.43
N GLY A 213 15.55 -5.28 21.36
CA GLY A 213 16.25 -4.03 21.09
C GLY A 213 17.71 -4.17 20.62
N THR A 214 18.27 -5.39 20.67
CA THR A 214 19.59 -5.70 20.15
C THR A 214 19.62 -6.03 18.67
N ARG A 215 18.46 -6.23 18.06
CA ARG A 215 18.32 -6.49 16.61
C ARG A 215 17.96 -5.21 15.88
N ASP A 216 18.25 -5.19 14.60
CA ASP A 216 17.84 -4.08 13.73
C ASP A 216 16.31 -3.90 13.75
N ARG A 217 15.87 -2.66 13.59
CA ARG A 217 14.44 -2.34 13.58
C ARG A 217 13.75 -3.05 12.42
N LEU A 218 12.51 -3.49 12.65
CA LEU A 218 11.64 -3.87 11.56
C LEU A 218 11.45 -2.69 10.61
N ASN A 219 11.62 -2.92 9.32
CA ASN A 219 11.21 -1.96 8.29
C ASN A 219 9.84 -2.38 7.74
N ILE A 220 8.87 -1.49 7.81
CA ILE A 220 7.55 -1.66 7.21
C ILE A 220 7.47 -0.75 6.00
N PHE A 221 7.27 -1.34 4.85
CA PHE A 221 7.03 -0.64 3.58
C PHE A 221 5.61 -0.92 3.11
N THR A 222 4.97 0.08 2.52
CA THR A 222 3.64 -0.11 1.91
C THR A 222 3.46 0.76 0.69
N THR A 223 2.72 0.24 -0.28
CA THR A 223 2.21 0.99 -1.44
C THR A 223 0.80 1.55 -1.19
N ASN A 224 0.18 1.22 -0.07
CA ASN A 224 -1.19 1.63 0.24
C ASN A 224 -1.26 3.11 0.62
N TYR A 225 -2.30 3.79 0.11
CA TYR A 225 -2.59 5.19 0.43
C TYR A 225 -3.37 5.35 1.74
N ASP A 226 -4.14 4.33 2.14
CA ASP A 226 -4.86 4.33 3.41
C ASP A 226 -3.91 4.34 4.61
N ARG A 227 -4.44 4.65 5.80
CA ARG A 227 -3.67 4.77 7.04
C ARG A 227 -3.96 3.63 8.03
N LEU A 228 -4.34 2.47 7.51
CA LEU A 228 -4.71 1.34 8.33
C LEU A 228 -3.53 0.81 9.16
N ILE A 229 -2.31 0.83 8.60
CA ILE A 229 -1.10 0.40 9.32
C ILE A 229 -0.82 1.35 10.48
N GLU A 230 -0.92 2.66 10.24
CA GLU A 230 -0.74 3.69 11.26
C GLU A 230 -1.79 3.53 12.38
N ALA A 231 -3.06 3.35 12.03
CA ALA A 231 -4.12 3.12 12.99
C ALA A 231 -3.91 1.83 13.81
N GLY A 232 -3.49 0.76 13.15
CA GLY A 232 -3.15 -0.51 13.82
C GLY A 232 -1.93 -0.38 14.74
N ALA A 233 -0.92 0.37 14.33
CA ALA A 233 0.27 0.66 15.13
C ALA A 233 -0.07 1.48 16.39
N ASP A 234 -0.93 2.50 16.26
CA ASP A 234 -1.39 3.30 17.39
C ASP A 234 -2.13 2.44 18.42
N VAL A 235 -3.04 1.57 17.98
CA VAL A 235 -3.75 0.63 18.86
C VAL A 235 -2.80 -0.37 19.52
N ALA A 236 -1.79 -0.83 18.79
CA ALA A 236 -0.78 -1.76 19.29
C ALA A 236 0.24 -1.11 20.25
N GLY A 237 0.32 0.22 20.30
CA GLY A 237 1.40 0.94 20.97
C GLY A 237 2.76 0.81 20.27
N LEU A 238 2.76 0.44 18.99
CA LEU A 238 3.95 0.36 18.15
C LEU A 238 4.34 1.75 17.66
N ARG A 239 5.56 2.18 17.94
CA ARG A 239 6.07 3.48 17.54
C ARG A 239 6.64 3.40 16.13
N LEU A 240 6.07 4.17 15.22
CA LEU A 240 6.54 4.26 13.85
C LEU A 240 7.52 5.42 13.71
N ILE A 241 8.73 5.13 13.24
CA ILE A 241 9.70 6.13 12.80
C ILE A 241 9.49 6.32 11.30
N ASP A 242 8.96 7.47 10.93
CA ASP A 242 8.80 7.90 9.55
C ASP A 242 9.62 9.17 9.27
N ARG A 243 9.49 9.74 8.08
CA ARG A 243 10.21 10.94 7.68
C ARG A 243 9.55 12.25 8.12
N PHE A 244 8.46 12.20 8.87
CA PHE A 244 7.73 13.39 9.28
C PHE A 244 8.16 13.89 10.67
N VAL A 245 8.30 15.21 10.80
CA VAL A 245 8.67 15.91 12.03
C VAL A 245 7.65 17.00 12.29
N GLY A 246 7.12 17.05 13.49
CA GLY A 246 6.10 18.00 13.94
C GLY A 246 4.89 17.27 14.51
N ALA A 247 3.96 18.05 15.09
CA ALA A 247 2.77 17.49 15.75
C ALA A 247 1.47 17.82 15.01
N LEU A 248 1.25 19.09 14.65
CA LEU A 248 -0.02 19.54 14.06
C LEU A 248 -0.03 19.45 12.53
N SER A 249 1.07 19.82 11.91
CA SER A 249 1.26 19.74 10.46
C SER A 249 2.69 19.27 10.19
N PRO A 250 2.98 17.99 10.42
CA PRO A 250 4.33 17.46 10.27
C PRO A 250 4.87 17.68 8.87
N ILE A 251 6.17 17.98 8.80
CA ILE A 251 6.87 18.20 7.54
C ILE A 251 7.83 17.05 7.25
N PHE A 252 7.91 16.65 6.00
CA PHE A 252 8.83 15.61 5.53
C PHE A 252 10.29 16.09 5.64
N ARG A 253 11.17 15.26 6.22
CA ARG A 253 12.61 15.53 6.36
C ARG A 253 13.44 14.30 6.04
N SER A 254 14.36 14.43 5.11
CA SER A 254 15.25 13.35 4.66
C SER A 254 16.07 12.75 5.80
N SER A 255 16.56 13.57 6.72
CA SER A 255 17.39 13.14 7.86
C SER A 255 16.62 12.41 8.97
N ARG A 256 15.29 12.36 8.92
CA ARG A 256 14.49 11.78 10.02
C ARG A 256 14.71 10.28 10.21
N MET A 257 15.07 9.57 9.16
CA MET A 257 15.33 8.13 9.23
C MET A 257 16.69 7.78 9.87
N ASP A 258 17.57 8.76 10.07
CA ASP A 258 18.84 8.59 10.80
C ASP A 258 18.63 8.56 12.32
N VAL A 259 17.44 8.93 12.79
CA VAL A 259 17.08 8.95 14.21
C VAL A 259 16.59 7.57 14.64
N ASP A 260 16.90 7.20 15.90
CA ASP A 260 16.34 6.02 16.56
C ASP A 260 15.89 6.37 17.99
N MET A 261 15.11 5.50 18.58
CA MET A 261 14.56 5.65 19.93
C MET A 261 15.33 4.79 20.92
N HIS A 262 15.86 5.41 21.97
CA HIS A 262 16.57 4.73 23.03
C HIS A 262 16.16 5.28 24.40
N TYR A 263 16.46 4.52 25.45
CA TYR A 263 16.13 4.82 26.82
C TYR A 263 17.39 4.79 27.67
N ASN A 264 17.63 5.86 28.44
CA ASN A 264 18.68 5.96 29.43
C ASN A 264 18.04 6.01 30.84
N PRO A 265 18.10 4.94 31.63
CA PRO A 265 17.59 4.97 33.00
C PRO A 265 18.34 6.01 33.84
N PRO A 266 17.65 6.81 34.67
CA PRO A 266 18.30 7.75 35.58
C PRO A 266 19.30 7.04 36.50
N GLY A 267 20.48 7.60 36.66
CA GLY A 267 21.52 7.09 37.54
C GLY A 267 22.32 5.89 37.03
N ILE A 268 21.97 5.32 35.87
CA ILE A 268 22.73 4.24 35.25
C ILE A 268 23.62 4.83 34.15
N ARG A 269 24.94 4.72 34.32
CA ARG A 269 25.93 5.04 33.27
C ARG A 269 26.19 3.76 32.48
N GLY A 270 26.01 3.79 31.18
CA GLY A 270 26.22 2.65 30.30
C GLY A 270 25.75 2.93 28.87
N GLU A 271 25.75 1.91 28.03
CA GLU A 271 25.25 2.00 26.67
C GLU A 271 23.74 2.31 26.63
N PRO A 272 23.29 3.16 25.70
CA PRO A 272 21.87 3.41 25.50
C PRO A 272 21.10 2.09 25.24
N ARG A 273 19.96 1.93 25.90
CA ARG A 273 19.06 0.80 25.66
C ARG A 273 18.05 1.19 24.60
N TYR A 274 18.03 0.46 23.51
CA TYR A 274 17.04 0.66 22.48
C TYR A 274 15.64 0.32 22.96
N LEU A 275 14.70 1.22 22.70
CA LEU A 275 13.31 1.01 23.05
C LEU A 275 12.71 -0.10 22.18
N GLU A 276 12.02 -1.07 22.80
CA GLU A 276 11.26 -2.09 22.08
C GLU A 276 9.94 -1.53 21.55
N GLY A 277 9.29 -2.23 20.62
CA GLY A 277 8.04 -1.78 19.98
C GLY A 277 8.23 -0.54 19.11
N VAL A 278 9.33 -0.51 18.36
CA VAL A 278 9.64 0.55 17.39
C VAL A 278 9.89 -0.08 16.03
N ALA A 279 9.30 0.47 14.98
CA ALA A 279 9.54 0.08 13.59
C ALA A 279 9.80 1.31 12.72
N ARG A 280 10.58 1.16 11.66
CA ARG A 280 10.72 2.15 10.60
C ARG A 280 9.57 1.97 9.63
N PHE A 281 8.97 3.07 9.19
CA PHE A 281 7.77 3.03 8.34
C PHE A 281 7.92 3.94 7.13
N THR A 282 7.70 3.37 5.95
CA THR A 282 7.83 4.08 4.67
C THR A 282 6.65 3.75 3.76
N LYS A 283 5.91 4.79 3.35
CA LYS A 283 4.86 4.69 2.33
C LYS A 283 5.46 5.06 0.98
N LEU A 284 5.62 4.06 0.10
CA LEU A 284 6.36 4.22 -1.16
C LEU A 284 5.62 5.08 -2.18
N HIS A 285 4.30 5.08 -2.13
CA HIS A 285 3.43 5.80 -3.08
C HIS A 285 2.76 7.04 -2.49
N GLY A 286 3.16 7.46 -1.29
CA GLY A 286 2.50 8.56 -0.59
C GLY A 286 1.35 8.09 0.30
N SER A 287 0.50 9.02 0.71
CA SER A 287 -0.59 8.76 1.65
C SER A 287 -1.75 9.74 1.46
N LEU A 288 -2.94 9.32 1.84
CA LEU A 288 -4.16 10.11 1.82
C LEU A 288 -4.04 11.45 2.59
N ASP A 289 -3.14 11.53 3.55
CA ASP A 289 -2.92 12.70 4.39
C ASP A 289 -1.64 13.49 4.04
N TRP A 290 -0.95 13.16 2.94
CA TRP A 290 0.23 13.91 2.50
C TRP A 290 -0.13 14.92 1.43
N VAL A 291 0.37 16.15 1.58
CA VAL A 291 0.08 17.27 0.68
C VAL A 291 1.39 17.94 0.27
N ASP A 292 1.53 18.23 -1.01
CA ASP A 292 2.54 19.15 -1.52
C ASP A 292 2.07 20.60 -1.28
N ALA A 293 2.74 21.28 -0.39
CA ALA A 293 2.48 22.67 -0.01
C ALA A 293 3.56 23.61 -0.57
N GLY A 294 3.66 23.66 -1.89
CA GLY A 294 4.61 24.52 -2.58
C GLY A 294 6.06 24.04 -2.48
N GLY A 295 6.26 22.73 -2.56
CA GLY A 295 7.57 22.06 -2.48
C GLY A 295 7.93 21.51 -1.08
N ASP A 296 7.18 21.88 -0.06
CA ASP A 296 7.23 21.25 1.26
C ASP A 296 6.17 20.16 1.36
N ILE A 297 6.58 18.92 1.54
CA ILE A 297 5.64 17.83 1.78
C ILE A 297 5.21 17.85 3.25
N ARG A 298 3.91 17.95 3.47
CA ARG A 298 3.31 18.04 4.80
C ARG A 298 2.24 16.99 5.00
N ARG A 299 2.01 16.64 6.25
CA ARG A 299 0.87 15.81 6.64
C ARG A 299 -0.25 16.70 7.16
N ILE A 300 -1.45 16.54 6.61
CA ILE A 300 -2.65 17.21 7.12
C ILE A 300 -3.21 16.47 8.33
N GLY A 301 -3.92 17.18 9.19
CA GLY A 301 -4.55 16.64 10.41
C GLY A 301 -5.83 15.85 10.14
N LEU A 302 -5.82 14.97 9.13
CA LEU A 302 -6.97 14.16 8.73
C LEU A 302 -7.20 13.02 9.73
N PRO A 303 -8.33 12.94 10.46
CA PRO A 303 -8.65 11.82 11.33
C PRO A 303 -8.79 10.51 10.54
N PHE A 304 -8.38 9.39 11.14
CA PHE A 304 -8.62 8.07 10.54
C PHE A 304 -10.14 7.82 10.44
N GLY A 305 -10.60 7.44 9.25
CA GLY A 305 -12.02 7.24 8.97
C GLY A 305 -12.83 8.52 8.84
N ALA A 306 -12.20 9.65 8.48
CA ALA A 306 -12.90 10.89 8.16
C ALA A 306 -13.91 10.68 7.02
N LYS A 307 -15.05 11.35 7.09
CA LYS A 307 -16.10 11.23 6.06
C LYS A 307 -15.80 12.02 4.79
N THR A 308 -14.97 13.05 4.90
CA THR A 308 -14.56 13.92 3.80
C THR A 308 -13.18 14.51 4.10
N ILE A 309 -12.43 14.80 3.04
CA ILE A 309 -11.06 15.31 3.14
C ILE A 309 -11.03 16.84 3.01
N GLN A 310 -11.91 17.43 2.20
CA GLN A 310 -11.90 18.85 1.84
C GLN A 310 -11.73 19.81 3.03
N PRO A 311 -12.46 19.68 4.16
CA PRO A 311 -12.30 20.61 5.28
C PRO A 311 -10.88 20.61 5.88
N PHE A 312 -10.13 19.54 5.72
CA PHE A 312 -8.77 19.42 6.23
C PHE A 312 -7.74 20.00 5.27
N LEU A 313 -8.02 19.97 3.97
CA LEU A 313 -7.25 20.70 2.96
C LEU A 313 -7.41 22.21 3.14
N ASP A 314 -8.63 22.68 3.35
CA ASP A 314 -8.95 24.10 3.52
C ASP A 314 -8.36 24.70 4.80
N THR A 315 -8.30 23.92 5.90
CA THR A 315 -7.83 24.39 7.22
C THR A 315 -6.32 24.29 7.41
N ALA A 316 -5.62 23.55 6.57
CA ALA A 316 -4.18 23.37 6.69
C ALA A 316 -3.35 24.64 6.41
N GLY A 317 -3.99 25.74 5.99
CA GLY A 317 -3.31 26.97 5.55
C GLY A 317 -2.50 26.74 4.27
N PHE A 318 -2.76 25.65 3.60
CA PHE A 318 -2.24 25.33 2.29
C PHE A 318 -3.35 25.62 1.31
N ASP A 319 -3.21 26.43 0.39
CA ASP A 319 -4.18 26.64 -0.70
C ASP A 319 -4.15 25.40 -1.64
N ALA A 320 -4.53 24.24 -1.06
CA ALA A 320 -4.30 22.92 -1.62
C ALA A 320 -5.63 22.32 -2.12
N GLY A 321 -5.66 21.94 -3.39
CA GLY A 321 -6.70 21.09 -3.95
C GLY A 321 -6.38 19.60 -3.83
N TYR A 322 -7.26 18.74 -4.35
CA TYR A 322 -7.03 17.31 -4.40
C TYR A 322 -5.81 16.93 -5.26
N SER A 323 -5.48 17.74 -6.27
CA SER A 323 -4.26 17.59 -7.07
C SER A 323 -2.95 17.76 -6.28
N SER A 324 -3.01 18.40 -5.11
CA SER A 324 -1.86 18.52 -4.20
C SER A 324 -1.69 17.31 -3.27
N LEU A 325 -2.68 16.42 -3.18
CA LEU A 325 -2.55 15.18 -2.41
C LEU A 325 -1.52 14.26 -3.05
N MET A 326 -0.64 13.71 -2.24
CA MET A 326 0.37 12.77 -2.69
C MET A 326 -0.15 11.32 -2.61
N ILE A 327 -1.09 11.01 -3.49
CA ILE A 327 -1.75 9.70 -3.60
C ILE A 327 -1.53 9.07 -4.98
N TYR A 328 -0.51 9.51 -5.71
CA TYR A 328 -0.27 8.99 -7.05
C TYR A 328 1.05 8.26 -7.12
N PRO A 329 1.02 7.01 -7.57
CA PRO A 329 2.15 6.53 -8.32
C PRO A 329 2.06 7.20 -9.68
N ASN A 330 2.71 8.29 -9.84
CA ASN A 330 2.93 8.81 -11.16
C ASN A 330 3.87 7.80 -11.85
N SER A 331 3.38 7.13 -12.84
CA SER A 331 4.09 6.03 -13.51
C SER A 331 5.10 6.49 -14.56
N ALA A 332 5.51 7.74 -14.53
CA ALA A 332 6.83 8.10 -15.01
C ALA A 332 7.87 7.59 -14.00
N LYS A 333 7.74 6.32 -13.59
CA LYS A 333 8.56 5.64 -12.57
C LYS A 333 10.05 5.92 -12.75
N ASP A 334 10.54 6.05 -13.98
CA ASP A 334 11.93 6.39 -14.26
C ASP A 334 12.30 7.84 -13.98
N ARG A 335 11.32 8.76 -13.97
CA ARG A 335 11.56 10.18 -13.71
C ARG A 335 11.14 10.62 -12.32
N GLU A 336 10.10 10.06 -11.75
CA GLU A 336 9.50 10.53 -10.49
C GLU A 336 9.97 9.78 -9.26
N THR A 337 10.40 8.53 -9.38
CA THR A 337 11.25 7.92 -8.34
C THR A 337 12.57 8.67 -8.19
N ALA A 338 12.94 9.48 -9.19
CA ALA A 338 14.06 10.42 -9.13
C ALA A 338 13.67 11.80 -8.54
N GLU A 339 12.40 12.10 -8.32
CA GLU A 339 11.93 13.35 -7.74
C GLU A 339 11.64 13.21 -6.24
N TYR A 340 11.88 14.29 -5.51
CA TYR A 340 11.55 14.38 -4.08
C TYR A 340 10.03 14.40 -3.88
N PRO A 341 9.47 13.64 -2.90
CA PRO A 341 10.16 12.82 -1.90
C PRO A 341 10.38 11.35 -2.32
N TYR A 342 9.90 10.90 -3.46
CA TYR A 342 9.89 9.48 -3.87
C TYR A 342 11.30 8.89 -3.95
N VAL A 343 12.28 9.63 -4.45
CA VAL A 343 13.68 9.20 -4.47
C VAL A 343 14.18 8.77 -3.09
N GLU A 344 13.75 9.45 -2.04
CA GLU A 344 14.10 9.13 -0.66
C GLU A 344 13.43 7.83 -0.21
N LEU A 345 12.13 7.67 -0.53
CA LEU A 345 11.33 6.51 -0.13
C LEU A 345 11.82 5.23 -0.78
N PHE A 346 12.08 5.26 -2.09
CA PHE A 346 12.61 4.11 -2.83
C PHE A 346 14.06 3.80 -2.47
N ARG A 347 14.86 4.82 -2.13
CA ARG A 347 16.22 4.61 -1.61
C ARG A 347 16.20 3.90 -0.26
N ASP A 348 15.28 4.22 0.63
CA ASP A 348 15.09 3.52 1.90
C ASP A 348 14.77 2.05 1.67
N PHE A 349 13.84 1.77 0.73
CA PHE A 349 13.47 0.41 0.37
C PHE A 349 14.66 -0.38 -0.18
N ALA A 350 15.33 0.16 -1.20
CA ALA A 350 16.51 -0.47 -1.79
C ALA A 350 17.63 -0.71 -0.75
N SER A 351 17.90 0.30 0.09
CA SER A 351 18.93 0.20 1.13
C SER A 351 18.62 -0.88 2.16
N ALA A 352 17.35 -1.05 2.54
CA ALA A 352 16.93 -2.08 3.47
C ALA A 352 17.11 -3.49 2.90
N LEU A 353 16.84 -3.67 1.59
CA LEU A 353 16.93 -4.97 0.92
C LEU A 353 18.36 -5.37 0.53
N CYS A 354 19.24 -4.40 0.29
CA CYS A 354 20.62 -4.67 -0.13
C CYS A 354 21.56 -5.06 1.03
N ARG A 355 21.08 -5.10 2.27
CA ARG A 355 21.88 -5.51 3.43
C ARG A 355 22.15 -7.02 3.42
N PRO A 356 23.34 -7.48 3.85
CA PRO A 356 23.60 -8.90 4.10
C PRO A 356 22.58 -9.47 5.11
N ASN A 357 22.15 -10.70 4.94
CA ASN A 357 21.19 -11.38 5.83
C ASN A 357 19.84 -10.64 5.97
N SER A 358 19.43 -9.94 4.90
CA SER A 358 18.12 -9.31 4.86
C SER A 358 17.03 -10.30 4.41
N THR A 359 15.86 -10.18 4.99
CA THR A 359 14.66 -10.92 4.60
C THR A 359 13.54 -9.95 4.31
N LEU A 360 12.90 -10.12 3.16
CA LEU A 360 11.68 -9.43 2.78
C LEU A 360 10.50 -10.40 2.89
N VAL A 361 9.51 -10.04 3.68
CA VAL A 361 8.21 -10.71 3.70
C VAL A 361 7.20 -9.80 3.02
N THR A 362 6.40 -10.34 2.11
CA THR A 362 5.34 -9.60 1.42
C THR A 362 3.97 -10.11 1.84
N TYR A 363 3.04 -9.21 2.06
CA TYR A 363 1.66 -9.56 2.39
C TYR A 363 0.66 -8.69 1.61
N GLY A 364 -0.26 -9.36 0.90
CA GLY A 364 -1.31 -8.67 0.14
C GLY A 364 -0.80 -7.78 -0.98
N TYR A 365 0.40 -8.03 -1.48
CA TYR A 365 1.03 -7.30 -2.58
C TYR A 365 0.96 -8.12 -3.87
N SER A 366 0.46 -7.53 -4.94
CA SER A 366 0.18 -8.24 -6.19
C SER A 366 1.38 -8.41 -7.11
N PHE A 367 2.51 -7.73 -6.82
CA PHE A 367 3.68 -7.64 -7.73
C PHE A 367 3.33 -7.07 -9.11
N GLY A 368 2.31 -6.21 -9.17
CA GLY A 368 1.91 -5.50 -10.39
C GLY A 368 2.59 -4.15 -10.56
N ASP A 369 3.31 -3.67 -9.55
CA ASP A 369 4.16 -2.49 -9.60
C ASP A 369 5.57 -2.90 -10.02
N ASP A 370 6.15 -2.23 -11.01
CA ASP A 370 7.52 -2.46 -11.48
C ASP A 370 8.59 -1.91 -10.53
#